data_80ef057b6aa33f58e69343445915cda9
#
_entry.id   80ef057b6aa33f58e69343445915cda9
#
_cell.length_a   1.000
_cell.length_b   1.000
_cell.length_c   1.000
_cell.angle_alpha   90.00
_cell.angle_beta   90.00
_cell.angle_gamma   90.00
#
_symmetry.space_group_name_H-M   'P 1'
#
loop_
_entity.id
_entity.type
_entity.pdbx_description
1 polymer ?
#
loop_
_entity_poly.entity_id
_entity_poly.type
_entity_poly.pdbx_seq_one_letter_code
_entity_poly.pdbx_strand_id
1 'polypeptide(L)'
;MSFPEHFLWGGAVSAGQLEGAWDEDGKGVSVTDVLTGGSSGVLRRITDGVLPGERYPNHEGIDFYHTFREDIALLAELGLKCFRTSIAWTRIFPNGDDPQPNEAGLRFYDALFDELLKYHIEPVVTLSHFEMPYHLARNHGGWLSRYTLECFVRYATTVMERYKHKVRYWMTFNEINNQSNTGLDLFGWTCSGIRFSQQERPREAMYQAVHHQFVAGAAAVRAGHEINPEFQIGCMCAFVPVYPYSCHPDDVMAAVECMHERFYFSDVQVRGHYPAFARRQWEREGCRIAMEPGDETILTEGRADYLGFSYYMSNTVRAQGRGGSAARLDGGFPNSVDNPYVDKSDWGWQIDPTGLRYALVTLYERYEVPLFIVENGFGAIDKLTPDGTCHDPYRIDYLRSHIAQMKKAVEEDGVDLMGYTPWGCIDLVSFTTGELKKRYGFLYVDRNDDGSGSGKRYRKDSFFWFQNVIRTNGEAL
;
A
#
# COMPACT_ATOMS: atom_id res chain seq x y z
N MET A 1 13.06 -22.20 -16.05
CA MET A 1 12.66 -22.56 -14.66
C MET A 1 11.43 -21.72 -14.30
N SER A 2 10.50 -22.25 -13.51
CA SER A 2 9.34 -21.50 -13.03
C SER A 2 9.69 -20.70 -11.76
N PHE A 3 8.76 -19.89 -11.29
CA PHE A 3 8.87 -19.30 -9.96
C PHE A 3 9.04 -20.39 -8.88
N PRO A 4 9.57 -20.08 -7.69
CA PRO A 4 9.71 -21.06 -6.62
C PRO A 4 8.41 -21.85 -6.36
N GLU A 5 8.51 -23.12 -5.96
CA GLU A 5 7.33 -23.99 -5.73
C GLU A 5 6.32 -23.40 -4.75
N HIS A 6 6.83 -22.69 -3.75
CA HIS A 6 6.03 -22.04 -2.71
C HIS A 6 5.76 -20.55 -2.98
N PHE A 7 5.83 -20.13 -4.25
CA PHE A 7 5.58 -18.74 -4.63
C PHE A 7 4.16 -18.31 -4.27
N LEU A 8 4.05 -17.18 -3.57
CA LEU A 8 2.79 -16.65 -3.06
C LEU A 8 2.04 -15.87 -4.17
N TRP A 9 1.38 -16.60 -5.07
CA TRP A 9 0.44 -16.02 -6.01
C TRP A 9 -0.82 -15.57 -5.27
N GLY A 10 -1.12 -14.28 -5.29
CA GLY A 10 -2.24 -13.78 -4.50
C GLY A 10 -3.00 -12.63 -5.12
N GLY A 11 -3.68 -11.91 -4.26
CA GLY A 11 -4.38 -10.66 -4.57
C GLY A 11 -4.34 -9.74 -3.36
N ALA A 12 -4.36 -8.43 -3.60
CA ALA A 12 -4.24 -7.42 -2.56
C ALA A 12 -5.46 -6.48 -2.53
N VAL A 13 -5.85 -6.12 -1.32
CA VAL A 13 -6.89 -5.13 -1.00
C VAL A 13 -6.52 -4.38 0.28
N SER A 14 -7.32 -3.39 0.69
CA SER A 14 -7.23 -2.77 2.00
C SER A 14 -8.60 -2.62 2.65
N ALA A 15 -8.66 -2.74 3.98
CA ALA A 15 -9.89 -2.66 4.75
C ALA A 15 -10.71 -1.41 4.42
N GLY A 16 -10.10 -0.22 4.49
CA GLY A 16 -10.79 1.04 4.26
C GLY A 16 -11.31 1.26 2.84
N GLN A 17 -10.83 0.52 1.86
CA GLN A 17 -11.27 0.68 0.47
C GLN A 17 -12.34 -0.32 0.04
N LEU A 18 -12.53 -1.42 0.80
CA LEU A 18 -13.49 -2.44 0.40
C LEU A 18 -14.51 -2.83 1.47
N GLU A 19 -14.17 -2.79 2.77
CA GLU A 19 -15.04 -3.37 3.83
C GLU A 19 -16.41 -2.72 3.90
N GLY A 20 -16.49 -1.38 3.92
CA GLY A 20 -17.71 -0.69 4.28
C GLY A 20 -18.06 -0.83 5.76
N ALA A 21 -19.34 -0.83 6.14
CA ALA A 21 -19.79 -0.99 7.53
C ALA A 21 -19.03 -0.07 8.50
N TRP A 22 -18.85 1.19 8.11
CA TRP A 22 -17.94 2.16 8.73
C TRP A 22 -18.30 2.53 10.16
N ASP A 23 -19.57 2.39 10.56
CA ASP A 23 -20.14 2.70 11.89
C ASP A 23 -20.80 1.48 12.56
N GLU A 24 -20.56 0.26 12.04
CA GLU A 24 -21.13 -0.97 12.58
C GLU A 24 -20.20 -1.65 13.59
N ASP A 25 -20.80 -2.43 14.49
CA ASP A 25 -20.12 -3.25 15.50
C ASP A 25 -19.09 -2.49 16.36
N GLY A 26 -19.34 -1.19 16.57
CA GLY A 26 -18.51 -0.33 17.41
C GLY A 26 -17.22 0.14 16.75
N LYS A 27 -17.09 0.05 15.42
CA LYS A 27 -15.98 0.67 14.69
C LYS A 27 -15.98 2.19 14.92
N GLY A 28 -14.81 2.73 15.22
CA GLY A 28 -14.60 4.17 15.32
C GLY A 28 -14.32 4.82 13.96
N VAL A 29 -14.33 6.15 13.94
CA VAL A 29 -14.01 6.94 12.74
C VAL A 29 -12.52 6.90 12.47
N SER A 30 -12.14 6.58 11.24
CA SER A 30 -10.76 6.66 10.75
C SER A 30 -10.52 7.94 9.94
N VAL A 31 -9.26 8.25 9.65
CA VAL A 31 -8.90 9.39 8.79
C VAL A 31 -9.44 9.25 7.36
N THR A 32 -9.71 8.04 6.88
CA THR A 32 -10.31 7.80 5.56
C THR A 32 -11.83 7.96 5.55
N ASP A 33 -12.48 7.82 6.70
CA ASP A 33 -13.93 8.02 6.84
C ASP A 33 -14.34 9.51 6.74
N VAL A 34 -13.36 10.42 6.80
CA VAL A 34 -13.57 11.85 6.60
C VAL A 34 -13.02 12.37 5.26
N LEU A 35 -12.77 11.46 4.31
CA LEU A 35 -12.37 11.79 2.94
C LEU A 35 -13.56 11.70 1.99
N THR A 36 -13.96 12.84 1.42
CA THR A 36 -15.05 12.86 0.43
C THR A 36 -14.65 12.12 -0.86
N GLY A 37 -15.63 11.81 -1.69
CA GLY A 37 -15.38 11.42 -3.07
C GLY A 37 -14.67 12.55 -3.84
N GLY A 38 -13.86 12.17 -4.80
CA GLY A 38 -13.24 13.03 -5.81
C GLY A 38 -13.50 12.47 -7.21
N SER A 39 -12.65 12.81 -8.16
CA SER A 39 -12.66 12.25 -9.51
C SER A 39 -11.32 12.51 -10.20
N SER A 40 -11.15 12.05 -11.45
CA SER A 40 -10.00 12.44 -12.26
C SER A 40 -9.91 13.97 -12.35
N GLY A 41 -8.82 14.55 -11.84
CA GLY A 41 -8.61 16.00 -11.79
C GLY A 41 -9.29 16.73 -10.62
N VAL A 42 -10.08 16.06 -9.77
CA VAL A 42 -10.70 16.65 -8.59
C VAL A 42 -10.23 15.89 -7.34
N LEU A 43 -9.46 16.57 -6.50
CA LEU A 43 -8.94 15.97 -5.27
C LEU A 43 -10.07 15.67 -4.26
N ARG A 44 -9.91 14.60 -3.51
CA ARG A 44 -10.69 14.32 -2.31
C ARG A 44 -10.46 15.41 -1.27
N ARG A 45 -11.52 15.80 -0.55
CA ARG A 45 -11.44 16.78 0.53
C ARG A 45 -11.40 16.07 1.88
N ILE A 46 -10.57 16.57 2.77
CA ILE A 46 -10.52 16.18 4.17
C ILE A 46 -11.53 17.07 4.91
N THR A 47 -12.56 16.48 5.49
CA THR A 47 -13.59 17.21 6.26
C THR A 47 -13.27 17.20 7.76
N ASP A 48 -13.87 18.13 8.51
CA ASP A 48 -13.77 18.17 9.97
C ASP A 48 -14.88 17.28 10.57
N GLY A 49 -14.59 15.97 10.64
CA GLY A 49 -15.56 14.95 10.97
C GLY A 49 -16.43 14.53 9.76
N VAL A 50 -17.36 13.62 10.02
CA VAL A 50 -18.36 13.19 9.03
C VAL A 50 -19.47 14.23 8.96
N LEU A 51 -19.62 14.88 7.81
CA LEU A 51 -20.56 15.98 7.61
C LEU A 51 -21.85 15.49 6.92
N PRO A 52 -23.04 15.93 7.34
CA PRO A 52 -24.29 15.62 6.66
C PRO A 52 -24.29 16.11 5.21
N GLY A 53 -24.78 15.28 4.29
CA GLY A 53 -24.90 15.60 2.87
C GLY A 53 -23.63 15.46 2.04
N GLU A 54 -22.48 15.16 2.67
CA GLU A 54 -21.25 14.79 1.97
C GLU A 54 -21.25 13.29 1.67
N ARG A 55 -20.58 12.91 0.58
CA ARG A 55 -20.41 11.51 0.21
C ARG A 55 -19.00 11.03 0.56
N TYR A 56 -18.95 9.94 1.30
CA TYR A 56 -17.73 9.27 1.73
C TYR A 56 -17.68 7.85 1.15
N PRO A 57 -17.02 7.62 0.01
CA PRO A 57 -17.06 6.32 -0.68
C PRO A 57 -16.58 5.15 0.18
N ASN A 58 -15.67 5.40 1.11
CA ASN A 58 -15.13 4.38 2.01
C ASN A 58 -16.16 3.86 3.04
N HIS A 59 -17.22 4.63 3.33
CA HIS A 59 -18.28 4.22 4.26
C HIS A 59 -19.02 2.96 3.79
N GLU A 60 -19.19 2.86 2.49
CA GLU A 60 -19.88 1.74 1.88
C GLU A 60 -18.90 0.70 1.30
N GLY A 61 -17.75 1.14 0.77
CA GLY A 61 -16.82 0.28 0.07
C GLY A 61 -17.52 -0.56 -0.99
N ILE A 62 -17.31 -1.86 -0.97
CA ILE A 62 -18.05 -2.85 -1.75
C ILE A 62 -18.88 -3.79 -0.86
N ASP A 63 -19.06 -3.41 0.39
CA ASP A 63 -19.79 -4.19 1.40
C ASP A 63 -19.14 -5.55 1.72
N PHE A 64 -17.82 -5.59 1.66
CA PHE A 64 -17.06 -6.81 1.93
C PHE A 64 -17.25 -7.29 3.37
N TYR A 65 -17.49 -6.39 4.32
CA TYR A 65 -17.77 -6.75 5.72
C TYR A 65 -18.88 -7.80 5.84
N HIS A 66 -19.93 -7.70 5.03
CA HIS A 66 -21.04 -8.64 5.02
C HIS A 66 -20.86 -9.78 4.01
N THR A 67 -20.13 -9.55 2.90
CA THR A 67 -20.04 -10.48 1.76
C THR A 67 -18.71 -11.26 1.69
N PHE A 68 -17.82 -11.11 2.65
CA PHE A 68 -16.47 -11.66 2.57
C PHE A 68 -16.41 -13.17 2.32
N ARG A 69 -17.39 -13.95 2.81
CA ARG A 69 -17.38 -15.40 2.60
C ARG A 69 -17.60 -15.77 1.14
N GLU A 70 -18.56 -15.08 0.48
CA GLU A 70 -18.84 -15.28 -0.94
C GLU A 70 -17.66 -14.75 -1.80
N ASP A 71 -17.12 -13.61 -1.42
CA ASP A 71 -15.97 -13.02 -2.12
C ASP A 71 -14.72 -13.92 -2.00
N ILE A 72 -14.42 -14.45 -0.80
CA ILE A 72 -13.31 -15.40 -0.59
C ILE A 72 -13.52 -16.69 -1.37
N ALA A 73 -14.75 -17.21 -1.47
CA ALA A 73 -15.03 -18.40 -2.29
C ALA A 73 -14.70 -18.14 -3.77
N LEU A 74 -15.00 -16.95 -4.30
CA LEU A 74 -14.61 -16.56 -5.68
C LEU A 74 -13.09 -16.41 -5.83
N LEU A 75 -12.40 -15.88 -4.83
CA LEU A 75 -10.94 -15.77 -4.82
C LEU A 75 -10.26 -17.16 -4.71
N ALA A 76 -10.88 -18.08 -3.99
CA ALA A 76 -10.45 -19.47 -3.93
C ALA A 76 -10.62 -20.18 -5.29
N GLU A 77 -11.73 -19.92 -5.99
CA GLU A 77 -11.95 -20.38 -7.37
C GLU A 77 -10.88 -19.81 -8.33
N LEU A 78 -10.48 -18.54 -8.18
CA LEU A 78 -9.37 -17.94 -8.90
C LEU A 78 -8.04 -18.68 -8.66
N GLY A 79 -7.93 -19.38 -7.54
CA GLY A 79 -6.76 -20.20 -7.19
C GLY A 79 -5.72 -19.45 -6.35
N LEU A 80 -6.08 -18.33 -5.70
CA LEU A 80 -5.16 -17.57 -4.87
C LEU A 80 -4.48 -18.46 -3.82
N LYS A 81 -3.18 -18.26 -3.62
CA LYS A 81 -2.38 -18.90 -2.57
C LYS A 81 -2.23 -18.01 -1.34
N CYS A 82 -2.33 -16.68 -1.52
CA CYS A 82 -2.37 -15.73 -0.43
C CYS A 82 -3.36 -14.60 -0.73
N PHE A 83 -3.84 -13.96 0.32
CA PHE A 83 -4.71 -12.79 0.23
C PHE A 83 -4.17 -11.71 1.16
N ARG A 84 -3.73 -10.59 0.55
CA ARG A 84 -3.29 -9.44 1.30
C ARG A 84 -4.45 -8.52 1.61
N THR A 85 -4.64 -8.22 2.89
CA THR A 85 -5.58 -7.19 3.37
C THR A 85 -4.94 -6.39 4.51
N SER A 86 -5.67 -5.42 5.04
CA SER A 86 -5.30 -4.73 6.27
C SER A 86 -6.32 -5.00 7.38
N ILE A 87 -5.94 -4.70 8.62
CA ILE A 87 -6.87 -4.61 9.75
C ILE A 87 -7.19 -3.15 9.98
N ALA A 88 -8.46 -2.77 9.93
CA ALA A 88 -8.90 -1.43 10.30
C ALA A 88 -8.63 -1.20 11.79
N TRP A 89 -7.64 -0.36 12.11
CA TRP A 89 -7.27 -0.06 13.50
C TRP A 89 -8.48 0.35 14.34
N THR A 90 -9.37 1.15 13.76
CA THR A 90 -10.59 1.64 14.41
C THR A 90 -11.66 0.59 14.64
N ARG A 91 -11.58 -0.60 14.03
CA ARG A 91 -12.43 -1.75 14.43
C ARG A 91 -11.93 -2.39 15.71
N ILE A 92 -10.63 -2.31 15.99
CA ILE A 92 -10.00 -2.93 17.16
C ILE A 92 -9.94 -1.96 18.34
N PHE A 93 -9.51 -0.73 18.09
CA PHE A 93 -9.52 0.36 19.07
C PHE A 93 -10.19 1.57 18.41
N PRO A 94 -11.49 1.80 18.68
CA PRO A 94 -12.31 2.81 17.99
C PRO A 94 -11.73 4.22 18.00
N ASN A 95 -11.12 4.65 19.12
CA ASN A 95 -10.43 5.91 19.24
C ASN A 95 -8.91 5.79 19.09
N GLY A 96 -8.37 4.56 19.07
CA GLY A 96 -6.95 4.26 19.03
C GLY A 96 -6.30 4.16 20.40
N ASP A 97 -6.82 4.85 21.39
CA ASP A 97 -6.33 4.90 22.78
C ASP A 97 -7.30 4.26 23.81
N ASP A 98 -8.34 3.59 23.33
CA ASP A 98 -9.30 2.89 24.18
C ASP A 98 -8.57 1.91 25.12
N PRO A 99 -9.04 1.75 26.39
CA PRO A 99 -8.36 0.90 27.37
C PRO A 99 -8.47 -0.60 27.05
N GLN A 100 -9.49 -1.01 26.31
CA GLN A 100 -9.73 -2.40 25.89
C GLN A 100 -10.04 -2.45 24.40
N PRO A 101 -9.64 -3.54 23.71
CA PRO A 101 -10.00 -3.74 22.31
C PRO A 101 -11.49 -4.02 22.16
N ASN A 102 -12.04 -3.64 21.03
CA ASN A 102 -13.40 -3.98 20.61
C ASN A 102 -13.48 -5.45 20.16
N GLU A 103 -14.12 -6.28 20.96
CA GLU A 103 -14.21 -7.72 20.69
C GLU A 103 -15.03 -8.05 19.43
N ALA A 104 -15.98 -7.20 19.02
CA ALA A 104 -16.72 -7.40 17.76
C ALA A 104 -15.79 -7.29 16.55
N GLY A 105 -14.90 -6.27 16.54
CA GLY A 105 -13.89 -6.12 15.50
C GLY A 105 -12.89 -7.29 15.50
N LEU A 106 -12.44 -7.75 16.66
CA LEU A 106 -11.56 -8.93 16.75
C LEU A 106 -12.23 -10.18 16.17
N ARG A 107 -13.51 -10.42 16.48
CA ARG A 107 -14.26 -11.57 15.94
C ARG A 107 -14.49 -11.49 14.43
N PHE A 108 -14.66 -10.30 13.87
CA PHE A 108 -14.77 -10.14 12.43
C PHE A 108 -13.50 -10.66 11.72
N TYR A 109 -12.31 -10.23 12.16
CA TYR A 109 -11.05 -10.71 11.56
C TYR A 109 -10.75 -12.16 11.90
N ASP A 110 -11.19 -12.68 13.07
CA ASP A 110 -11.14 -14.13 13.32
C ASP A 110 -11.89 -14.91 12.23
N ALA A 111 -13.13 -14.48 11.93
CA ALA A 111 -13.97 -15.13 10.93
C ALA A 111 -13.42 -14.97 9.50
N LEU A 112 -12.84 -13.82 9.18
CA LEU A 112 -12.20 -13.55 7.90
C LEU A 112 -11.00 -14.48 7.67
N PHE A 113 -10.10 -14.58 8.65
CA PHE A 113 -8.91 -15.42 8.53
C PHE A 113 -9.27 -16.92 8.54
N ASP A 114 -10.25 -17.33 9.34
CA ASP A 114 -10.76 -18.71 9.32
C ASP A 114 -11.34 -19.09 7.95
N GLU A 115 -12.05 -18.17 7.29
CA GLU A 115 -12.59 -18.40 5.95
C GLU A 115 -11.47 -18.50 4.89
N LEU A 116 -10.42 -17.68 4.97
CA LEU A 116 -9.25 -17.79 4.08
C LEU A 116 -8.54 -19.13 4.27
N LEU A 117 -8.25 -19.52 5.51
CA LEU A 117 -7.55 -20.76 5.85
C LEU A 117 -8.34 -22.01 5.46
N LYS A 118 -9.66 -21.97 5.51
CA LYS A 118 -10.55 -23.04 5.03
C LYS A 118 -10.30 -23.37 3.54
N TYR A 119 -9.92 -22.38 2.74
CA TYR A 119 -9.57 -22.54 1.32
C TYR A 119 -8.05 -22.65 1.08
N HIS A 120 -7.24 -22.79 2.12
CA HIS A 120 -5.77 -22.81 2.04
C HIS A 120 -5.19 -21.55 1.41
N ILE A 121 -5.82 -20.41 1.64
CA ILE A 121 -5.34 -19.08 1.25
C ILE A 121 -4.63 -18.48 2.46
N GLU A 122 -3.32 -18.20 2.33
CA GLU A 122 -2.50 -17.62 3.39
C GLU A 122 -2.87 -16.14 3.60
N PRO A 123 -3.25 -15.71 4.81
CA PRO A 123 -3.45 -14.29 5.09
C PRO A 123 -2.12 -13.52 5.12
N VAL A 124 -2.06 -12.38 4.44
CA VAL A 124 -0.95 -11.41 4.49
C VAL A 124 -1.52 -10.09 5.00
N VAL A 125 -1.13 -9.67 6.19
CA VAL A 125 -1.82 -8.60 6.91
C VAL A 125 -0.97 -7.34 7.02
N THR A 126 -1.51 -6.20 6.57
CA THR A 126 -0.93 -4.87 6.79
C THR A 126 -1.56 -4.26 8.05
N LEU A 127 -0.74 -3.89 9.03
CA LEU A 127 -1.22 -3.31 10.30
C LEU A 127 -1.81 -1.91 10.10
N SER A 128 -1.22 -1.08 9.25
CA SER A 128 -1.74 0.26 8.96
C SER A 128 -1.74 0.54 7.46
N HIS A 129 -2.94 0.67 6.87
CA HIS A 129 -3.13 0.93 5.45
C HIS A 129 -4.00 2.17 5.25
N PHE A 130 -3.40 3.35 5.50
CA PHE A 130 -4.03 4.67 5.36
C PHE A 130 -5.20 4.94 6.32
N GLU A 131 -5.33 4.14 7.36
CA GLU A 131 -6.47 4.14 8.28
C GLU A 131 -6.03 4.28 9.74
N MET A 132 -5.54 5.43 10.15
CA MET A 132 -5.37 5.65 11.58
C MET A 132 -6.67 6.19 12.21
N PRO A 133 -6.86 6.03 13.53
CA PRO A 133 -8.00 6.63 14.25
C PRO A 133 -8.05 8.15 14.10
N TYR A 134 -9.20 8.67 13.65
CA TYR A 134 -9.42 10.11 13.51
C TYR A 134 -9.22 10.84 14.85
N HIS A 135 -9.60 10.21 15.97
CA HIS A 135 -9.37 10.75 17.30
C HIS A 135 -7.88 11.05 17.57
N LEU A 136 -6.98 10.13 17.25
CA LEU A 136 -5.53 10.35 17.41
C LEU A 136 -5.01 11.46 16.47
N ALA A 137 -5.51 11.53 15.26
CA ALA A 137 -5.16 12.59 14.32
C ALA A 137 -5.63 13.96 14.81
N ARG A 138 -6.89 14.04 15.26
CA ARG A 138 -7.55 15.30 15.63
C ARG A 138 -7.10 15.83 16.99
N ASN A 139 -6.99 14.97 18.00
CA ASN A 139 -6.81 15.37 19.40
C ASN A 139 -5.36 15.24 19.87
N HIS A 140 -4.54 14.42 19.20
CA HIS A 140 -3.15 14.17 19.59
C HIS A 140 -2.13 14.58 18.53
N GLY A 141 -2.57 15.16 17.39
CA GLY A 141 -1.67 15.60 16.31
C GLY A 141 -1.09 14.46 15.46
N GLY A 142 -1.78 13.32 15.43
CA GLY A 142 -1.38 12.17 14.62
C GLY A 142 0.01 11.66 14.99
N TRP A 143 0.81 11.32 13.98
CA TRP A 143 2.15 10.79 14.19
C TRP A 143 3.22 11.81 14.61
N LEU A 144 2.87 13.11 14.77
CA LEU A 144 3.76 14.05 15.47
C LEU A 144 3.84 13.74 16.97
N SER A 145 2.85 13.06 17.51
CA SER A 145 2.82 12.65 18.91
C SER A 145 3.42 11.27 19.13
N ARG A 146 4.35 11.16 20.07
CA ARG A 146 4.89 9.87 20.51
C ARG A 146 3.82 8.98 21.16
N TYR A 147 2.77 9.57 21.72
CA TYR A 147 1.62 8.85 22.24
C TYR A 147 0.94 7.97 21.16
N THR A 148 0.87 8.46 19.92
CA THR A 148 0.37 7.65 18.77
C THR A 148 1.23 6.42 18.52
N LEU A 149 2.55 6.53 18.69
CA LEU A 149 3.47 5.38 18.60
C LEU A 149 3.11 4.32 19.66
N GLU A 150 2.90 4.71 20.91
CA GLU A 150 2.53 3.79 22.00
C GLU A 150 1.19 3.10 21.72
N CYS A 151 0.21 3.85 21.24
CA CYS A 151 -1.10 3.33 20.84
C CYS A 151 -0.97 2.32 19.69
N PHE A 152 -0.12 2.59 18.69
CA PHE A 152 0.11 1.68 17.57
C PHE A 152 0.77 0.37 18.01
N VAL A 153 1.80 0.44 18.84
CA VAL A 153 2.49 -0.77 19.35
C VAL A 153 1.51 -1.65 20.14
N ARG A 154 0.66 -1.04 20.99
CA ARG A 154 -0.39 -1.76 21.70
C ARG A 154 -1.38 -2.42 20.74
N TYR A 155 -1.84 -1.71 19.72
CA TYR A 155 -2.73 -2.25 18.68
C TYR A 155 -2.06 -3.42 17.95
N ALA A 156 -0.84 -3.24 17.44
CA ALA A 156 -0.09 -4.26 16.73
C ALA A 156 0.10 -5.53 17.57
N THR A 157 0.51 -5.38 18.83
CA THR A 157 0.70 -6.48 19.77
C THR A 157 -0.62 -7.22 20.03
N THR A 158 -1.74 -6.48 20.20
CA THR A 158 -3.07 -7.07 20.42
C THR A 158 -3.50 -7.97 19.25
N VAL A 159 -3.38 -7.49 18.01
CA VAL A 159 -3.82 -8.27 16.83
C VAL A 159 -2.86 -9.39 16.51
N MET A 160 -1.55 -9.21 16.68
CA MET A 160 -0.56 -10.27 16.50
C MET A 160 -0.75 -11.39 17.51
N GLU A 161 -0.99 -11.09 18.79
CA GLU A 161 -1.29 -12.09 19.81
C GLU A 161 -2.60 -12.83 19.53
N ARG A 162 -3.66 -12.11 19.10
CA ARG A 162 -4.97 -12.71 18.78
C ARG A 162 -4.88 -13.69 17.62
N TYR A 163 -4.13 -13.33 16.58
CA TYR A 163 -4.11 -14.10 15.32
C TYR A 163 -2.83 -14.90 15.11
N LYS A 164 -2.02 -15.12 16.14
CA LYS A 164 -0.70 -15.77 16.05
C LYS A 164 -0.69 -17.18 15.46
N HIS A 165 -1.84 -17.86 15.43
CA HIS A 165 -2.00 -19.19 14.85
C HIS A 165 -2.70 -19.16 13.48
N LYS A 166 -3.06 -17.96 12.97
CA LYS A 166 -3.81 -17.76 11.72
C LYS A 166 -3.04 -16.97 10.69
N VAL A 167 -2.20 -16.03 11.13
CA VAL A 167 -1.47 -15.10 10.27
C VAL A 167 0.02 -15.26 10.53
N ARG A 168 0.77 -15.57 9.48
CA ARG A 168 2.23 -15.67 9.51
C ARG A 168 2.90 -14.42 8.94
N TYR A 169 2.32 -13.82 7.88
CA TYR A 169 2.90 -12.72 7.14
C TYR A 169 2.27 -11.39 7.53
N TRP A 170 3.10 -10.47 8.03
CA TRP A 170 2.68 -9.15 8.48
C TRP A 170 3.46 -8.06 7.75
N MET A 171 2.86 -6.88 7.63
CA MET A 171 3.52 -5.64 7.22
C MET A 171 3.13 -4.51 8.16
N THR A 172 4.06 -3.63 8.48
CA THR A 172 3.81 -2.54 9.43
C THR A 172 2.94 -1.44 8.83
N PHE A 173 3.43 -0.73 7.82
CA PHE A 173 2.75 0.41 7.19
C PHE A 173 2.69 0.23 5.68
N ASN A 174 1.56 0.60 5.09
CA ASN A 174 1.42 0.66 3.64
C ASN A 174 2.02 1.94 3.10
N GLU A 175 2.86 1.84 2.07
CA GLU A 175 3.40 2.98 1.29
C GLU A 175 3.78 4.18 2.14
N ILE A 176 4.45 3.94 3.27
CA ILE A 176 4.85 4.96 4.25
C ILE A 176 5.57 6.16 3.61
N ASN A 177 6.22 5.96 2.47
CA ASN A 177 6.98 6.97 1.75
C ASN A 177 6.13 7.93 0.89
N ASN A 178 4.84 7.69 0.70
CA ASN A 178 3.98 8.61 -0.06
C ASN A 178 3.84 9.97 0.61
N GLN A 179 3.95 10.03 1.94
CA GLN A 179 3.93 11.29 2.70
C GLN A 179 5.14 12.19 2.48
N SER A 180 6.18 11.74 1.78
CA SER A 180 7.32 12.61 1.40
C SER A 180 6.90 13.79 0.54
N ASN A 181 5.79 13.68 -0.19
CA ASN A 181 5.18 14.78 -0.91
C ASN A 181 4.34 15.66 0.03
N THR A 182 5.01 16.53 0.79
CA THR A 182 4.36 17.43 1.76
C THR A 182 3.50 18.53 1.12
N GLY A 183 3.49 18.64 -0.21
CA GLY A 183 2.61 19.55 -0.95
C GLY A 183 1.19 19.00 -1.17
N LEU A 184 0.95 17.71 -0.86
CA LEU A 184 -0.35 17.07 -0.99
C LEU A 184 -0.83 16.55 0.38
N ASP A 185 -1.78 17.25 0.98
CA ASP A 185 -2.33 16.89 2.30
C ASP A 185 -2.95 15.49 2.33
N LEU A 186 -3.43 14.97 1.20
CA LEU A 186 -4.03 13.63 1.15
C LEU A 186 -3.09 12.57 1.73
N PHE A 187 -1.83 12.56 1.29
CA PHE A 187 -0.86 11.56 1.77
C PHE A 187 -0.41 11.83 3.21
N GLY A 188 -0.19 13.08 3.58
CA GLY A 188 0.12 13.44 4.96
C GLY A 188 -0.99 13.03 5.92
N TRP A 189 -2.23 13.28 5.52
CA TRP A 189 -3.41 12.94 6.31
C TRP A 189 -3.60 11.43 6.46
N THR A 190 -3.54 10.68 5.37
CA THR A 190 -3.80 9.24 5.39
C THR A 190 -2.64 8.41 5.97
N CYS A 191 -1.38 8.82 5.73
CA CYS A 191 -0.23 8.15 6.32
C CYS A 191 0.03 8.54 7.77
N SER A 192 -0.23 9.80 8.15
CA SER A 192 0.22 10.36 9.44
C SER A 192 -0.84 11.09 10.24
N GLY A 193 -2.06 11.29 9.72
CA GLY A 193 -3.08 12.12 10.36
C GLY A 193 -2.71 13.62 10.40
N ILE A 194 -1.86 14.07 9.47
CA ILE A 194 -1.30 15.41 9.47
C ILE A 194 -1.60 16.10 8.14
N ARG A 195 -2.08 17.34 8.20
CA ARG A 195 -2.11 18.24 7.04
C ARG A 195 -0.80 19.01 7.01
N PHE A 196 0.13 18.59 6.17
CA PHE A 196 1.44 19.25 6.11
C PHE A 196 1.37 20.68 5.60
N SER A 197 0.39 21.02 4.76
CA SER A 197 0.15 22.41 4.31
C SER A 197 -0.15 23.37 5.46
N GLN A 198 -0.60 22.87 6.62
CA GLN A 198 -0.92 23.65 7.82
C GLN A 198 0.23 23.72 8.81
N GLN A 199 1.34 23.05 8.55
CA GLN A 199 2.52 23.08 9.41
C GLN A 199 3.44 24.24 9.04
N GLU A 200 4.00 24.89 10.04
CA GLU A 200 4.99 25.97 9.84
C GLU A 200 6.23 25.44 9.08
N ARG A 201 6.63 24.21 9.37
CA ARG A 201 7.79 23.55 8.77
C ARG A 201 7.38 22.14 8.26
N PRO A 202 6.72 22.07 7.06
CA PRO A 202 6.13 20.81 6.58
C PRO A 202 7.11 19.64 6.47
N ARG A 203 8.33 19.87 5.97
CA ARG A 203 9.35 18.83 5.82
C ARG A 203 9.83 18.31 7.18
N GLU A 204 10.06 19.19 8.16
CA GLU A 204 10.46 18.78 9.50
C GLU A 204 9.35 17.98 10.18
N ALA A 205 8.09 18.43 10.06
CA ALA A 205 6.94 17.70 10.59
C ALA A 205 6.82 16.30 9.95
N MET A 206 7.02 16.20 8.64
CA MET A 206 7.03 14.91 7.93
C MET A 206 8.12 13.98 8.47
N TYR A 207 9.37 14.46 8.58
CA TYR A 207 10.46 13.63 9.11
C TYR A 207 10.25 13.22 10.56
N GLN A 208 9.68 14.10 11.39
CA GLN A 208 9.36 13.76 12.78
C GLN A 208 8.28 12.68 12.87
N ALA A 209 7.20 12.81 12.10
CA ALA A 209 6.13 11.82 12.03
C ALA A 209 6.66 10.46 11.54
N VAL A 210 7.47 10.48 10.50
CA VAL A 210 8.09 9.29 9.93
C VAL A 210 9.07 8.64 10.93
N HIS A 211 9.83 9.42 11.71
CA HIS A 211 10.68 8.88 12.77
C HIS A 211 9.85 8.08 13.78
N HIS A 212 8.74 8.62 14.25
CA HIS A 212 7.85 7.91 15.18
C HIS A 212 7.27 6.64 14.55
N GLN A 213 6.91 6.67 13.27
CA GLN A 213 6.44 5.48 12.55
C GLN A 213 7.55 4.43 12.40
N PHE A 214 8.78 4.82 12.11
CA PHE A 214 9.91 3.88 12.05
C PHE A 214 10.14 3.18 13.39
N VAL A 215 10.17 3.95 14.48
CA VAL A 215 10.33 3.38 15.83
C VAL A 215 9.15 2.48 16.20
N ALA A 216 7.91 2.90 15.87
CA ALA A 216 6.71 2.10 16.09
C ALA A 216 6.73 0.78 15.30
N GLY A 217 7.10 0.84 14.02
CA GLY A 217 7.23 -0.34 13.16
C GLY A 217 8.29 -1.30 13.68
N ALA A 218 9.46 -0.80 14.04
CA ALA A 218 10.53 -1.61 14.61
C ALA A 218 10.14 -2.23 15.95
N ALA A 219 9.45 -1.48 16.82
CA ALA A 219 8.93 -2.02 18.08
C ALA A 219 7.87 -3.12 17.84
N ALA A 220 7.02 -2.96 16.82
CA ALA A 220 6.04 -3.98 16.43
C ALA A 220 6.72 -5.24 15.88
N VAL A 221 7.79 -5.12 15.09
CA VAL A 221 8.58 -6.27 14.60
C VAL A 221 9.16 -7.05 15.79
N ARG A 222 9.79 -6.39 16.75
CA ARG A 222 10.34 -7.02 17.96
C ARG A 222 9.26 -7.75 18.74
N ALA A 223 8.16 -7.05 19.06
CA ALA A 223 7.05 -7.65 19.81
C ALA A 223 6.42 -8.82 19.06
N GLY A 224 6.32 -8.74 17.74
CA GLY A 224 5.83 -9.84 16.92
C GLY A 224 6.70 -11.09 17.01
N HIS A 225 8.02 -10.96 16.94
CA HIS A 225 8.94 -12.09 17.10
C HIS A 225 8.95 -12.66 18.52
N GLU A 226 8.70 -11.85 19.55
CA GLU A 226 8.51 -12.32 20.92
C GLU A 226 7.20 -13.13 21.07
N ILE A 227 6.13 -12.74 20.34
CA ILE A 227 4.85 -13.46 20.32
C ILE A 227 4.97 -14.78 19.55
N ASN A 228 5.56 -14.74 18.37
CA ASN A 228 5.77 -15.92 17.52
C ASN A 228 7.04 -15.74 16.66
N PRO A 229 8.12 -16.48 16.94
CA PRO A 229 9.37 -16.41 16.17
C PRO A 229 9.25 -16.81 14.69
N GLU A 230 8.15 -17.49 14.30
CA GLU A 230 7.90 -17.88 12.91
C GLU A 230 7.23 -16.77 12.08
N PHE A 231 6.89 -15.64 12.70
CA PHE A 231 6.35 -14.52 11.95
C PHE A 231 7.36 -13.98 10.94
N GLN A 232 6.83 -13.59 9.80
CA GLN A 232 7.55 -12.85 8.77
C GLN A 232 6.95 -11.44 8.73
N ILE A 233 7.69 -10.45 9.22
CA ILE A 233 7.18 -9.09 9.40
C ILE A 233 7.96 -8.14 8.49
N GLY A 234 7.32 -7.74 7.39
CA GLY A 234 7.92 -6.86 6.39
C GLY A 234 7.62 -5.38 6.62
N CYS A 235 8.36 -4.55 5.93
CA CYS A 235 7.99 -3.16 5.66
C CYS A 235 7.44 -3.03 4.23
N MET A 236 6.78 -1.91 3.92
CA MET A 236 6.20 -1.70 2.59
C MET A 236 6.39 -0.26 2.11
N CYS A 237 6.89 -0.12 0.89
CA CYS A 237 7.13 1.17 0.25
C CYS A 237 6.53 1.22 -1.15
N ALA A 238 6.01 2.37 -1.57
CA ALA A 238 5.73 2.64 -2.97
C ALA A 238 7.06 2.80 -3.71
N PHE A 239 7.35 1.90 -4.65
CA PHE A 239 8.59 1.97 -5.40
C PHE A 239 8.36 2.36 -6.85
N VAL A 240 8.66 3.61 -7.15
CA VAL A 240 8.58 4.20 -8.49
C VAL A 240 10.01 4.48 -8.93
N PRO A 241 10.61 3.67 -9.80
CA PRO A 241 11.93 3.93 -10.36
C PRO A 241 11.96 5.27 -11.08
N VAL A 242 13.06 6.00 -10.94
CA VAL A 242 13.25 7.29 -11.59
C VAL A 242 14.40 7.21 -12.58
N TYR A 243 14.08 7.41 -13.85
CA TYR A 243 15.08 7.44 -14.91
C TYR A 243 15.62 8.86 -15.15
N PRO A 244 16.92 9.00 -15.48
CA PRO A 244 17.40 10.24 -16.05
C PRO A 244 16.82 10.43 -17.46
N TYR A 245 16.41 11.65 -17.82
CA TYR A 245 15.90 11.93 -19.18
C TYR A 245 16.96 11.72 -20.28
N SER A 246 18.22 11.90 -19.92
CA SER A 246 19.35 11.68 -20.83
C SER A 246 20.57 11.19 -20.06
N CYS A 247 21.61 10.76 -20.81
CA CYS A 247 22.91 10.42 -20.23
C CYS A 247 23.73 11.65 -19.78
N HIS A 248 23.17 12.86 -19.77
CA HIS A 248 23.84 14.04 -19.20
C HIS A 248 24.08 13.82 -17.71
N PRO A 249 25.31 14.06 -17.19
CA PRO A 249 25.64 13.79 -15.78
C PRO A 249 24.68 14.44 -14.77
N ASP A 250 24.22 15.65 -15.03
CA ASP A 250 23.26 16.34 -14.15
C ASP A 250 21.88 15.67 -14.14
N ASP A 251 21.40 15.13 -15.27
CA ASP A 251 20.15 14.36 -15.34
C ASP A 251 20.28 13.04 -14.54
N VAL A 252 21.45 12.39 -14.63
CA VAL A 252 21.75 11.19 -13.86
C VAL A 252 21.76 11.48 -12.35
N MET A 253 22.42 12.58 -11.94
CA MET A 253 22.42 12.98 -10.54
C MET A 253 21.03 13.38 -10.02
N ALA A 254 20.20 14.05 -10.83
CA ALA A 254 18.82 14.36 -10.48
C ALA A 254 17.99 13.09 -10.23
N ALA A 255 18.16 12.04 -11.04
CA ALA A 255 17.50 10.76 -10.81
C ALA A 255 17.99 10.10 -9.50
N VAL A 256 19.29 10.12 -9.20
CA VAL A 256 19.87 9.62 -7.94
C VAL A 256 19.26 10.35 -6.72
N GLU A 257 19.15 11.69 -6.78
CA GLU A 257 18.57 12.49 -5.71
C GLU A 257 17.09 12.15 -5.46
N CYS A 258 16.29 11.98 -6.53
CA CYS A 258 14.92 11.51 -6.40
C CYS A 258 14.84 10.11 -5.78
N MET A 259 15.75 9.20 -6.14
CA MET A 259 15.80 7.85 -5.55
C MET A 259 16.20 7.88 -4.08
N HIS A 260 16.98 8.85 -3.60
CA HIS A 260 17.27 9.02 -2.18
C HIS A 260 15.97 9.21 -1.36
N GLU A 261 14.99 9.94 -1.87
CA GLU A 261 13.69 10.09 -1.19
C GLU A 261 12.93 8.76 -1.07
N ARG A 262 13.08 7.85 -2.03
CA ARG A 262 12.48 6.51 -1.96
C ARG A 262 13.24 5.62 -0.97
N PHE A 263 14.56 5.55 -1.11
CA PHE A 263 15.42 4.72 -0.27
C PHE A 263 15.50 5.17 1.19
N TYR A 264 15.24 6.44 1.51
CA TYR A 264 15.20 6.92 2.88
C TYR A 264 14.33 6.04 3.77
N PHE A 265 13.14 5.67 3.31
CA PHE A 265 12.17 4.90 4.07
C PHE A 265 12.54 3.41 4.16
N SER A 266 12.91 2.79 3.06
CA SER A 266 13.30 1.38 3.05
C SER A 266 14.66 1.15 3.74
N ASP A 267 15.64 2.06 3.60
CA ASP A 267 16.93 1.96 4.30
C ASP A 267 16.74 1.86 5.81
N VAL A 268 15.92 2.73 6.40
CA VAL A 268 15.73 2.73 7.86
C VAL A 268 15.05 1.44 8.32
N GLN A 269 13.99 1.01 7.63
CA GLN A 269 13.22 -0.15 8.05
C GLN A 269 13.95 -1.49 7.83
N VAL A 270 14.75 -1.60 6.76
CA VAL A 270 15.48 -2.84 6.44
C VAL A 270 16.87 -2.88 7.09
N ARG A 271 17.58 -1.74 7.14
CA ARG A 271 18.94 -1.68 7.70
C ARG A 271 18.97 -1.32 9.18
N GLY A 272 17.89 -0.78 9.73
CA GLY A 272 17.78 -0.38 11.13
C GLY A 272 18.53 0.90 11.49
N HIS A 273 18.90 1.72 10.52
CA HIS A 273 19.59 2.99 10.77
C HIS A 273 19.40 3.98 9.63
N TYR A 274 19.53 5.27 9.95
CA TYR A 274 19.45 6.33 8.95
C TYR A 274 20.68 6.33 8.02
N PRO A 275 20.48 6.37 6.68
CA PRO A 275 21.58 6.47 5.73
C PRO A 275 22.27 7.84 5.84
N ALA A 276 23.54 7.89 5.42
CA ALA A 276 24.34 9.11 5.51
C ALA A 276 23.72 10.31 4.79
N PHE A 277 23.06 10.09 3.63
CA PHE A 277 22.41 11.15 2.88
C PHE A 277 21.20 11.76 3.64
N ALA A 278 20.51 10.99 4.48
CA ALA A 278 19.37 11.48 5.25
C ALA A 278 19.77 12.57 6.23
N ARG A 279 20.84 12.35 7.00
CA ARG A 279 21.36 13.35 7.95
C ARG A 279 21.81 14.64 7.22
N ARG A 280 22.46 14.50 6.06
CA ARG A 280 22.84 15.64 5.23
C ARG A 280 21.65 16.38 4.63
N GLN A 281 20.59 15.65 4.30
CA GLN A 281 19.35 16.25 3.82
C GLN A 281 18.67 17.07 4.92
N TRP A 282 18.58 16.56 6.14
CA TRP A 282 18.04 17.32 7.29
C TRP A 282 18.84 18.60 7.55
N GLU A 283 20.18 18.52 7.51
CA GLU A 283 21.05 19.69 7.68
C GLU A 283 20.77 20.76 6.61
N ARG A 284 20.70 20.36 5.33
CA ARG A 284 20.42 21.25 4.20
C ARG A 284 19.03 21.91 4.29
N GLU A 285 18.04 21.16 4.73
CA GLU A 285 16.65 21.62 4.89
C GLU A 285 16.44 22.31 6.25
N GLY A 286 17.45 22.31 7.11
CA GLY A 286 17.38 22.89 8.46
C GLY A 286 16.43 22.15 9.39
N CYS A 287 16.13 20.88 9.12
CA CYS A 287 15.23 20.06 9.92
C CYS A 287 15.90 19.49 11.17
N ARG A 288 15.17 19.51 12.28
CA ARG A 288 15.62 18.93 13.56
C ARG A 288 14.63 17.87 13.98
N ILE A 289 15.12 16.62 14.07
CA ILE A 289 14.28 15.47 14.45
C ILE A 289 14.57 15.14 15.90
N ALA A 290 13.56 15.22 16.73
CA ALA A 290 13.63 14.81 18.14
C ALA A 290 13.63 13.28 18.22
N MET A 291 14.65 12.73 18.84
CA MET A 291 14.81 11.30 19.10
C MET A 291 14.97 11.07 20.59
N GLU A 292 14.40 9.99 21.10
CA GLU A 292 14.59 9.61 22.50
C GLU A 292 15.75 8.62 22.64
N PRO A 293 16.38 8.56 23.84
CA PRO A 293 17.35 7.53 24.13
C PRO A 293 16.75 6.13 23.93
N GLY A 294 17.41 5.30 23.11
CA GLY A 294 16.95 3.95 22.77
C GLY A 294 16.29 3.82 21.42
N ASP A 295 15.84 4.90 20.75
CA ASP A 295 15.22 4.83 19.44
C ASP A 295 16.11 4.13 18.41
N GLU A 296 17.41 4.47 18.35
CA GLU A 296 18.36 3.84 17.43
C GLU A 296 18.55 2.34 17.71
N THR A 297 18.47 1.94 18.98
CA THR A 297 18.52 0.53 19.38
C THR A 297 17.27 -0.21 18.90
N ILE A 298 16.08 0.38 19.10
CA ILE A 298 14.80 -0.20 18.64
C ILE A 298 14.83 -0.37 17.12
N LEU A 299 15.27 0.62 16.37
CA LEU A 299 15.40 0.55 14.91
C LEU A 299 16.33 -0.59 14.48
N THR A 300 17.48 -0.74 15.13
CA THR A 300 18.48 -1.77 14.80
C THR A 300 17.98 -3.19 15.11
N GLU A 301 17.27 -3.36 16.23
CA GLU A 301 16.76 -4.67 16.67
C GLU A 301 15.44 -5.08 15.97
N GLY A 302 14.63 -4.10 15.52
CA GLY A 302 13.34 -4.33 14.88
C GLY A 302 13.37 -4.16 13.36
N ARG A 303 14.42 -4.67 12.70
CA ARG A 303 14.50 -4.66 11.22
C ARG A 303 13.46 -5.57 10.60
N ALA A 304 12.94 -5.16 9.45
CA ALA A 304 11.99 -5.95 8.68
C ALA A 304 12.64 -7.24 8.13
N ASP A 305 11.90 -8.35 8.14
CA ASP A 305 12.36 -9.66 7.62
C ASP A 305 12.36 -9.68 6.09
N TYR A 306 11.47 -8.96 5.44
CA TYR A 306 11.35 -8.84 3.99
C TYR A 306 10.92 -7.42 3.59
N LEU A 307 11.14 -7.07 2.33
CA LEU A 307 10.69 -5.81 1.76
C LEU A 307 9.51 -6.04 0.82
N GLY A 308 8.32 -5.60 1.25
CA GLY A 308 7.16 -5.44 0.40
C GLY A 308 7.23 -4.11 -0.37
N PHE A 309 6.76 -4.11 -1.62
CA PHE A 309 6.65 -2.87 -2.36
C PHE A 309 5.50 -2.90 -3.36
N SER A 310 4.97 -1.71 -3.67
CA SER A 310 4.06 -1.49 -4.80
C SER A 310 4.83 -1.01 -6.01
N TYR A 311 4.42 -1.49 -7.18
CA TYR A 311 4.91 -1.02 -8.47
C TYR A 311 3.75 -0.81 -9.42
N TYR A 312 3.57 0.43 -9.90
CA TYR A 312 2.54 0.76 -10.89
C TYR A 312 3.12 1.42 -12.13
N MET A 313 4.23 2.12 -11.99
CA MET A 313 4.84 2.94 -13.05
C MET A 313 6.29 3.27 -12.74
N SER A 314 7.00 3.81 -13.72
CA SER A 314 8.27 4.53 -13.57
C SER A 314 8.07 6.02 -13.77
N ASN A 315 9.04 6.83 -13.36
CA ASN A 315 9.13 8.25 -13.63
C ASN A 315 10.43 8.59 -14.37
N THR A 316 10.46 9.75 -15.03
CA THR A 316 11.65 10.27 -15.66
C THR A 316 11.84 11.72 -15.23
N VAL A 317 13.06 12.10 -14.87
CA VAL A 317 13.39 13.46 -14.42
C VAL A 317 14.49 14.08 -15.25
N ARG A 318 14.47 15.41 -15.33
CA ARG A 318 15.52 16.22 -15.94
C ARG A 318 16.09 17.16 -14.87
N ALA A 319 17.37 17.46 -14.96
CA ALA A 319 18.02 18.39 -14.04
C ALA A 319 17.33 19.78 -14.06
N GLN A 320 17.31 20.45 -12.90
CA GLN A 320 16.67 21.76 -12.75
C GLN A 320 17.24 22.77 -13.76
N GLY A 321 16.37 23.62 -14.30
CA GLY A 321 16.73 24.62 -15.31
C GLY A 321 16.81 24.11 -16.75
N ARG A 322 16.64 22.79 -16.97
CA ARG A 322 16.65 22.16 -18.32
C ARG A 322 15.26 21.79 -18.84
N GLY A 323 14.22 22.27 -18.18
CA GLY A 323 12.82 21.98 -18.49
C GLY A 323 12.29 20.80 -17.68
N GLY A 324 11.04 20.86 -17.33
CA GLY A 324 10.30 19.86 -16.52
C GLY A 324 8.99 20.47 -16.03
N SER A 325 8.05 19.65 -15.59
CA SER A 325 6.77 20.10 -15.04
C SER A 325 6.87 20.31 -13.52
N ALA A 326 5.89 21.02 -12.96
CA ALA A 326 5.67 21.01 -11.51
C ALA A 326 5.35 19.57 -11.02
N ALA A 327 5.49 19.33 -9.70
CA ALA A 327 5.14 18.04 -9.10
C ALA A 327 3.73 17.61 -9.53
N ARG A 328 3.60 16.33 -9.91
CA ARG A 328 2.34 15.76 -10.38
C ARG A 328 1.48 15.28 -9.19
N LEU A 329 0.17 15.31 -9.37
CA LEU A 329 -0.79 14.84 -8.36
C LEU A 329 -0.69 13.31 -8.09
N ASP A 330 -0.07 12.56 -8.99
CA ASP A 330 0.12 11.12 -8.91
C ASP A 330 1.42 10.69 -8.18
N GLY A 331 2.04 11.60 -7.41
CA GLY A 331 3.28 11.33 -6.68
C GLY A 331 4.55 11.50 -7.51
N GLY A 332 4.47 12.12 -8.68
CA GLY A 332 5.64 12.47 -9.48
C GLY A 332 6.53 13.53 -8.80
N PHE A 333 7.81 13.49 -9.11
CA PHE A 333 8.79 14.43 -8.57
C PHE A 333 8.75 15.80 -9.28
N PRO A 334 9.23 16.88 -8.64
CA PRO A 334 9.55 18.09 -9.34
C PRO A 334 10.53 17.81 -10.50
N ASN A 335 10.36 18.51 -11.62
CA ASN A 335 11.12 18.29 -12.85
C ASN A 335 10.89 16.94 -13.55
N SER A 336 9.80 16.25 -13.23
CA SER A 336 9.35 15.08 -13.99
C SER A 336 9.05 15.48 -15.44
N VAL A 337 9.44 14.63 -16.36
CA VAL A 337 9.18 14.73 -17.80
C VAL A 337 8.61 13.42 -18.31
N ASP A 338 7.93 13.47 -19.44
CA ASP A 338 7.44 12.27 -20.08
C ASP A 338 8.60 11.43 -20.62
N ASN A 339 8.55 10.13 -20.36
CA ASN A 339 9.45 9.18 -21.00
C ASN A 339 8.98 8.93 -22.45
N PRO A 340 9.80 9.22 -23.45
CA PRO A 340 9.38 9.05 -24.86
C PRO A 340 9.33 7.60 -25.33
N TYR A 341 9.74 6.63 -24.49
CA TYR A 341 9.89 5.22 -24.85
C TYR A 341 8.84 4.30 -24.21
N VAL A 342 7.94 4.83 -23.38
CA VAL A 342 6.89 4.05 -22.71
C VAL A 342 5.53 4.69 -22.90
N ASP A 343 4.52 3.86 -23.09
CA ASP A 343 3.12 4.28 -23.20
C ASP A 343 2.54 4.68 -21.83
N LYS A 344 1.35 5.27 -21.84
CA LYS A 344 0.62 5.66 -20.64
C LYS A 344 -0.77 5.09 -20.62
N SER A 345 -1.26 4.78 -19.40
CA SER A 345 -2.66 4.48 -19.15
C SER A 345 -3.55 5.73 -19.26
N ASP A 346 -4.87 5.55 -19.25
CA ASP A 346 -5.87 6.64 -19.24
C ASP A 346 -5.70 7.58 -18.04
N TRP A 347 -5.07 7.12 -16.95
CA TRP A 347 -4.71 7.92 -15.77
C TRP A 347 -3.32 8.56 -15.86
N GLY A 348 -2.65 8.47 -17.00
CA GLY A 348 -1.33 9.07 -17.26
C GLY A 348 -0.16 8.32 -16.62
N TRP A 349 -0.37 7.11 -16.09
CA TRP A 349 0.69 6.28 -15.51
C TRP A 349 1.47 5.57 -16.60
N GLN A 350 2.80 5.63 -16.53
CA GLN A 350 3.68 4.96 -17.49
C GLN A 350 3.58 3.46 -17.36
N ILE A 351 3.36 2.77 -18.49
CA ILE A 351 3.30 1.31 -18.57
C ILE A 351 4.71 0.81 -18.86
N ASP A 352 5.41 0.39 -17.81
CA ASP A 352 6.82 0.02 -17.92
C ASP A 352 7.12 -1.31 -17.24
N PRO A 353 6.95 -2.42 -17.96
CA PRO A 353 7.29 -3.75 -17.41
C PRO A 353 8.78 -3.92 -17.09
N THR A 354 9.68 -3.33 -17.91
CA THR A 354 11.13 -3.38 -17.65
C THR A 354 11.51 -2.61 -16.37
N GLY A 355 10.79 -1.55 -16.05
CA GLY A 355 10.94 -0.83 -14.80
C GLY A 355 10.65 -1.69 -13.57
N LEU A 356 9.75 -2.67 -13.66
CA LEU A 356 9.52 -3.62 -12.58
C LEU A 356 10.75 -4.52 -12.36
N ARG A 357 11.37 -5.06 -13.44
CA ARG A 357 12.62 -5.83 -13.34
C ARG A 357 13.74 -4.96 -12.73
N TYR A 358 13.88 -3.74 -13.22
CA TYR A 358 14.84 -2.78 -12.67
C TYR A 358 14.60 -2.51 -11.17
N ALA A 359 13.35 -2.36 -10.75
CA ALA A 359 12.99 -2.19 -9.35
C ALA A 359 13.41 -3.40 -8.50
N LEU A 360 13.08 -4.61 -8.96
CA LEU A 360 13.44 -5.86 -8.30
C LEU A 360 14.95 -6.01 -8.12
N VAL A 361 15.71 -5.85 -9.19
CA VAL A 361 17.19 -5.93 -9.15
C VAL A 361 17.75 -4.87 -8.21
N THR A 362 17.31 -3.62 -8.35
CA THR A 362 17.81 -2.50 -7.53
C THR A 362 17.56 -2.71 -6.05
N LEU A 363 16.37 -3.19 -5.68
CA LEU A 363 16.01 -3.43 -4.28
C LEU A 363 16.75 -4.63 -3.72
N TYR A 364 16.86 -5.72 -4.49
CA TYR A 364 17.53 -6.92 -4.04
C TYR A 364 19.04 -6.71 -3.86
N GLU A 365 19.71 -6.11 -4.84
CA GLU A 365 21.15 -5.77 -4.72
C GLU A 365 21.45 -4.80 -3.56
N ARG A 366 20.45 -3.94 -3.19
CA ARG A 366 20.63 -2.99 -2.11
C ARG A 366 20.50 -3.62 -0.72
N TYR A 367 19.61 -4.60 -0.56
CA TYR A 367 19.19 -5.08 0.76
C TYR A 367 19.49 -6.55 1.02
N GLU A 368 19.54 -7.38 0.00
CA GLU A 368 19.75 -8.84 0.11
C GLU A 368 18.75 -9.51 1.08
N VAL A 369 17.50 -9.01 1.13
CA VAL A 369 16.38 -9.63 1.85
C VAL A 369 15.32 -10.09 0.86
N PRO A 370 14.47 -11.08 1.22
CA PRO A 370 13.37 -11.47 0.34
C PRO A 370 12.50 -10.28 -0.07
N LEU A 371 12.09 -10.24 -1.34
CA LEU A 371 11.20 -9.21 -1.87
C LEU A 371 9.79 -9.76 -2.06
N PHE A 372 8.79 -8.90 -1.87
CA PHE A 372 7.41 -9.23 -2.14
C PHE A 372 6.75 -8.08 -2.94
N ILE A 373 6.29 -8.37 -4.17
CA ILE A 373 5.46 -7.40 -4.89
C ILE A 373 4.05 -7.49 -4.31
N VAL A 374 3.75 -6.62 -3.35
CA VAL A 374 2.49 -6.65 -2.61
C VAL A 374 1.39 -5.81 -3.25
N GLU A 375 1.73 -5.01 -4.26
CA GLU A 375 0.78 -4.33 -5.14
C GLU A 375 1.38 -4.12 -6.52
N ASN A 376 0.58 -4.42 -7.55
CA ASN A 376 0.79 -4.06 -8.94
C ASN A 376 -0.55 -4.15 -9.67
N GLY A 377 -0.80 -3.36 -10.69
CA GLY A 377 -2.07 -3.46 -11.39
C GLY A 377 -2.34 -2.34 -12.36
N PHE A 378 -3.43 -2.49 -13.09
CA PHE A 378 -3.86 -1.58 -14.13
C PHE A 378 -5.30 -1.11 -13.87
N GLY A 379 -5.44 0.16 -13.50
CA GLY A 379 -6.76 0.79 -13.35
C GLY A 379 -7.36 1.13 -14.71
N ALA A 380 -8.60 0.70 -14.95
CA ALA A 380 -9.32 0.93 -16.19
C ALA A 380 -10.82 1.19 -15.95
N ILE A 381 -11.50 1.73 -16.95
CA ILE A 381 -12.97 1.82 -16.99
C ILE A 381 -13.50 0.55 -17.64
N ASP A 382 -13.78 -0.44 -16.82
CA ASP A 382 -14.35 -1.71 -17.30
C ASP A 382 -15.84 -1.56 -17.58
N LYS A 383 -16.33 -2.31 -18.55
CA LYS A 383 -17.75 -2.32 -18.93
C LYS A 383 -18.30 -3.73 -18.85
N LEU A 384 -19.41 -3.87 -18.11
CA LEU A 384 -20.18 -5.09 -18.09
C LEU A 384 -21.10 -5.15 -19.32
N THR A 385 -21.03 -6.23 -20.05
CA THR A 385 -21.94 -6.50 -21.19
C THR A 385 -23.31 -6.98 -20.68
N PRO A 386 -24.38 -6.93 -21.49
CA PRO A 386 -25.71 -7.35 -21.07
C PRO A 386 -25.82 -8.81 -20.62
N ASP A 387 -24.93 -9.67 -21.08
CA ASP A 387 -24.84 -11.09 -20.69
C ASP A 387 -23.99 -11.32 -19.42
N GLY A 388 -23.46 -10.25 -18.80
CA GLY A 388 -22.69 -10.33 -17.57
C GLY A 388 -21.22 -10.63 -17.77
N THR A 389 -20.69 -10.47 -18.99
CA THR A 389 -19.26 -10.61 -19.28
C THR A 389 -18.54 -9.27 -19.16
N CYS A 390 -17.28 -9.28 -18.75
CA CYS A 390 -16.41 -8.11 -18.75
C CYS A 390 -15.09 -8.43 -19.48
N HIS A 391 -14.93 -7.86 -20.68
CA HIS A 391 -13.75 -8.05 -21.50
C HIS A 391 -12.68 -7.03 -21.15
N ASP A 392 -11.54 -7.50 -20.62
CA ASP A 392 -10.44 -6.66 -20.14
C ASP A 392 -9.06 -7.12 -20.65
N PRO A 393 -8.87 -7.29 -21.97
CA PRO A 393 -7.61 -7.75 -22.57
C PRO A 393 -6.42 -6.84 -22.25
N TYR A 394 -6.64 -5.54 -22.10
CA TYR A 394 -5.63 -4.56 -21.70
C TYR A 394 -5.03 -4.86 -20.32
N ARG A 395 -5.83 -5.39 -19.37
CA ARG A 395 -5.35 -5.82 -18.07
C ARG A 395 -4.51 -7.08 -18.18
N ILE A 396 -4.95 -8.03 -18.99
CA ILE A 396 -4.19 -9.24 -19.28
C ILE A 396 -2.83 -8.89 -19.88
N ASP A 397 -2.78 -8.01 -20.88
CA ASP A 397 -1.53 -7.61 -21.55
C ASP A 397 -0.58 -6.89 -20.61
N TYR A 398 -1.10 -6.00 -19.73
CA TYR A 398 -0.32 -5.35 -18.69
C TYR A 398 0.29 -6.38 -17.73
N LEU A 399 -0.52 -7.25 -17.16
CA LEU A 399 -0.06 -8.25 -16.18
C LEU A 399 0.90 -9.25 -16.81
N ARG A 400 0.62 -9.73 -18.03
CA ARG A 400 1.48 -10.65 -18.79
C ARG A 400 2.88 -10.08 -18.95
N SER A 401 2.98 -8.85 -19.43
CA SER A 401 4.25 -8.19 -19.66
C SER A 401 5.06 -7.97 -18.37
N HIS A 402 4.39 -7.61 -17.26
CA HIS A 402 5.04 -7.45 -15.97
C HIS A 402 5.49 -8.77 -15.37
N ILE A 403 4.66 -9.82 -15.40
CA ILE A 403 5.02 -11.15 -14.91
C ILE A 403 6.19 -11.74 -15.70
N ALA A 404 6.25 -11.50 -17.01
CA ALA A 404 7.39 -11.91 -17.83
C ALA A 404 8.71 -11.26 -17.36
N GLN A 405 8.67 -10.00 -16.91
CA GLN A 405 9.86 -9.33 -16.36
C GLN A 405 10.19 -9.80 -14.93
N MET A 406 9.19 -10.11 -14.12
CA MET A 406 9.42 -10.75 -12.81
C MET A 406 10.14 -12.09 -12.97
N LYS A 407 9.71 -12.90 -13.94
CA LYS A 407 10.34 -14.19 -14.25
C LYS A 407 11.82 -14.02 -14.59
N LYS A 408 12.16 -13.01 -15.41
CA LYS A 408 13.56 -12.69 -15.73
C LYS A 408 14.34 -12.25 -14.49
N ALA A 409 13.76 -11.42 -13.62
CA ALA A 409 14.43 -11.00 -12.38
C ALA A 409 14.81 -12.20 -11.50
N VAL A 410 13.94 -13.21 -11.42
CA VAL A 410 14.20 -14.44 -10.66
C VAL A 410 15.21 -15.34 -11.37
N GLU A 411 15.04 -15.58 -12.69
CA GLU A 411 15.82 -16.57 -13.43
C GLU A 411 17.19 -16.07 -13.89
N GLU A 412 17.26 -14.82 -14.33
CA GLU A 412 18.48 -14.24 -14.92
C GLU A 412 19.28 -13.41 -13.91
N ASP A 413 18.58 -12.68 -13.01
CA ASP A 413 19.21 -11.75 -12.06
C ASP A 413 19.33 -12.33 -10.63
N GLY A 414 18.72 -13.50 -10.36
CA GLY A 414 18.83 -14.20 -9.07
C GLY A 414 18.09 -13.53 -7.92
N VAL A 415 17.06 -12.73 -8.19
CA VAL A 415 16.26 -12.06 -7.17
C VAL A 415 15.46 -13.07 -6.35
N ASP A 416 15.57 -13.01 -5.03
CA ASP A 416 14.70 -13.76 -4.11
C ASP A 416 13.33 -13.08 -4.00
N LEU A 417 12.40 -13.51 -4.85
CA LEU A 417 11.03 -13.00 -4.92
C LEU A 417 10.07 -14.03 -4.32
N MET A 418 9.47 -13.70 -3.17
CA MET A 418 8.62 -14.63 -2.43
C MET A 418 7.15 -14.67 -2.91
N GLY A 419 6.68 -13.62 -3.59
CA GLY A 419 5.28 -13.57 -4.04
C GLY A 419 4.90 -12.35 -4.86
N TYR A 420 3.67 -12.40 -5.37
CA TYR A 420 3.05 -11.37 -6.19
C TYR A 420 1.55 -11.26 -5.92
N THR A 421 1.09 -10.10 -5.50
CA THR A 421 -0.32 -9.82 -5.22
C THR A 421 -0.79 -8.61 -6.03
N PRO A 422 -1.44 -8.81 -7.20
CA PRO A 422 -2.08 -7.72 -7.92
C PRO A 422 -3.05 -6.94 -7.05
N TRP A 423 -3.01 -5.61 -7.20
CA TRP A 423 -3.85 -4.69 -6.45
C TRP A 423 -5.30 -4.74 -6.92
N GLY A 424 -6.21 -4.74 -5.95
CA GLY A 424 -7.64 -4.73 -6.20
C GLY A 424 -8.11 -6.01 -6.89
N CYS A 425 -7.67 -7.19 -6.44
CA CYS A 425 -8.07 -8.48 -7.03
C CYS A 425 -9.61 -8.64 -7.16
N ILE A 426 -10.36 -7.90 -6.38
CA ILE A 426 -11.77 -7.57 -6.53
C ILE A 426 -11.90 -6.04 -6.64
N ASP A 427 -12.77 -5.51 -7.51
CA ASP A 427 -12.96 -4.07 -7.66
C ASP A 427 -13.29 -3.41 -6.32
N LEU A 428 -12.69 -2.26 -6.06
CA LEU A 428 -12.79 -1.53 -4.80
C LEU A 428 -12.74 -0.02 -5.03
N VAL A 429 -12.94 0.77 -3.97
CA VAL A 429 -12.84 2.22 -4.02
C VAL A 429 -11.40 2.64 -4.29
N SER A 430 -11.15 3.39 -5.36
CA SER A 430 -9.83 3.92 -5.68
C SER A 430 -9.38 4.91 -4.60
N PHE A 431 -8.16 4.75 -4.08
CA PHE A 431 -7.66 5.57 -2.98
C PHE A 431 -7.57 7.05 -3.35
N THR A 432 -6.92 7.38 -4.47
CA THR A 432 -6.64 8.78 -4.84
C THR A 432 -7.85 9.56 -5.26
N THR A 433 -8.83 8.90 -5.91
CA THR A 433 -10.00 9.57 -6.49
C THR A 433 -11.29 9.28 -5.73
N GLY A 434 -11.35 8.22 -4.93
CA GLY A 434 -12.60 7.78 -4.27
C GLY A 434 -13.64 7.24 -5.24
N GLU A 435 -13.22 6.83 -6.45
CA GLU A 435 -14.11 6.32 -7.51
C GLU A 435 -14.09 4.81 -7.56
N LEU A 436 -15.25 4.20 -7.78
CA LEU A 436 -15.41 2.78 -8.09
C LEU A 436 -15.21 2.47 -9.57
N LYS A 437 -15.43 3.46 -10.46
CA LYS A 437 -15.25 3.26 -11.90
C LYS A 437 -13.80 3.02 -12.33
N LYS A 438 -12.81 3.42 -11.51
CA LYS A 438 -11.40 3.08 -11.71
C LYS A 438 -11.14 1.68 -11.19
N ARG A 439 -11.36 0.68 -12.04
CA ARG A 439 -11.39 -0.72 -11.67
C ARG A 439 -10.03 -1.39 -11.89
N TYR A 440 -9.65 -2.25 -10.96
CA TYR A 440 -8.39 -3.01 -11.00
C TYR A 440 -8.60 -4.52 -11.01
N GLY A 441 -9.78 -4.98 -10.55
CA GLY A 441 -10.04 -6.35 -10.14
C GLY A 441 -10.14 -7.36 -11.27
N PHE A 442 -9.96 -8.63 -10.92
CA PHE A 442 -10.36 -9.80 -11.69
C PHE A 442 -11.88 -10.06 -11.57
N LEU A 443 -12.45 -9.57 -10.48
CA LEU A 443 -13.88 -9.59 -10.22
C LEU A 443 -14.45 -8.17 -10.38
N TYR A 444 -15.40 -8.03 -11.31
CA TYR A 444 -16.18 -6.81 -11.48
C TYR A 444 -17.22 -6.75 -10.36
N VAL A 445 -17.30 -5.65 -9.65
CA VAL A 445 -18.35 -5.37 -8.67
C VAL A 445 -19.34 -4.39 -9.29
N ASP A 446 -20.59 -4.80 -9.42
CA ASP A 446 -21.66 -3.95 -9.97
C ASP A 446 -22.07 -2.89 -8.94
N ARG A 447 -21.20 -1.89 -8.79
CA ARG A 447 -21.40 -0.72 -7.94
C ARG A 447 -20.80 0.51 -8.62
N ASN A 448 -21.56 1.59 -8.62
CA ASN A 448 -21.21 2.84 -9.30
C ASN A 448 -20.82 3.93 -8.30
N ASP A 449 -20.19 5.00 -8.83
CA ASP A 449 -19.75 6.14 -8.03
C ASP A 449 -20.90 6.89 -7.31
N ASP A 450 -22.13 6.76 -7.76
CA ASP A 450 -23.34 7.32 -7.15
C ASP A 450 -23.99 6.41 -6.09
N GLY A 451 -23.38 5.24 -5.83
CA GLY A 451 -23.90 4.23 -4.90
C GLY A 451 -24.91 3.27 -5.52
N SER A 452 -25.31 3.47 -6.79
CA SER A 452 -26.19 2.55 -7.51
C SER A 452 -25.46 1.26 -7.91
N GLY A 453 -26.23 0.25 -8.32
CA GLY A 453 -25.74 -1.06 -8.70
C GLY A 453 -26.29 -2.17 -7.82
N SER A 454 -26.18 -3.41 -8.27
CA SER A 454 -26.73 -4.58 -7.56
C SER A 454 -25.78 -5.14 -6.49
N GLY A 455 -24.55 -4.71 -6.45
CA GLY A 455 -23.48 -5.30 -5.63
C GLY A 455 -23.02 -6.68 -6.11
N LYS A 456 -23.55 -7.23 -7.19
CA LYS A 456 -23.15 -8.55 -7.71
C LYS A 456 -21.71 -8.55 -8.21
N ARG A 457 -21.07 -9.72 -8.10
CA ARG A 457 -19.70 -9.97 -8.59
C ARG A 457 -19.76 -10.75 -9.89
N TYR A 458 -18.95 -10.31 -10.87
CA TYR A 458 -18.82 -10.97 -12.17
C TYR A 458 -17.35 -11.23 -12.48
N ARG A 459 -17.04 -12.41 -13.00
CA ARG A 459 -15.67 -12.77 -13.41
C ARG A 459 -15.35 -12.05 -14.71
N LYS A 460 -14.18 -11.37 -14.76
CA LYS A 460 -13.66 -10.76 -15.99
C LYS A 460 -12.86 -11.78 -16.80
N ASP A 461 -12.49 -11.45 -18.04
CA ASP A 461 -11.61 -12.33 -18.84
C ASP A 461 -10.27 -12.55 -18.13
N SER A 462 -9.74 -11.52 -17.49
CA SER A 462 -8.51 -11.59 -16.70
C SER A 462 -8.59 -12.57 -15.53
N PHE A 463 -9.78 -12.88 -14.99
CA PHE A 463 -9.97 -13.88 -13.95
C PHE A 463 -9.51 -15.26 -14.43
N PHE A 464 -10.01 -15.71 -15.58
CA PHE A 464 -9.69 -17.02 -16.13
C PHE A 464 -8.25 -17.12 -16.62
N TRP A 465 -7.73 -16.01 -17.13
CA TRP A 465 -6.33 -15.92 -17.53
C TRP A 465 -5.41 -16.04 -16.30
N PHE A 466 -5.64 -15.27 -15.25
CA PHE A 466 -4.80 -15.29 -14.06
C PHE A 466 -4.92 -16.61 -13.26
N GLN A 467 -6.11 -17.23 -13.26
CA GLN A 467 -6.29 -18.60 -12.75
C GLN A 467 -5.32 -19.58 -13.44
N ASN A 468 -5.18 -19.46 -14.77
CA ASN A 468 -4.22 -20.30 -15.53
C ASN A 468 -2.76 -19.97 -15.19
N VAL A 469 -2.42 -18.70 -15.00
CA VAL A 469 -1.07 -18.27 -14.55
C VAL A 469 -0.73 -18.92 -13.21
N ILE A 470 -1.63 -18.84 -12.22
CA ILE A 470 -1.43 -19.44 -10.90
C ILE A 470 -1.27 -20.96 -11.01
N ARG A 471 -2.18 -21.62 -11.75
CA ARG A 471 -2.18 -23.08 -11.91
C ARG A 471 -0.88 -23.60 -12.53
N THR A 472 -0.27 -22.83 -13.42
CA THR A 472 0.97 -23.19 -14.12
C THR A 472 2.22 -22.60 -13.46
N ASN A 473 2.09 -21.99 -12.28
CA ASN A 473 3.17 -21.28 -11.60
C ASN A 473 3.93 -20.30 -12.51
N GLY A 474 3.18 -19.54 -13.35
CA GLY A 474 3.73 -18.55 -14.25
C GLY A 474 4.36 -19.09 -15.56
N GLU A 475 4.16 -20.37 -15.86
CA GLU A 475 4.67 -20.95 -17.14
C GLU A 475 3.82 -20.54 -18.34
N ALA A 476 2.49 -20.45 -18.17
CA ALA A 476 1.56 -20.04 -19.22
C ALA A 476 1.06 -18.61 -18.96
N LEU A 477 1.63 -17.65 -19.69
CA LEU A 477 1.28 -16.22 -19.62
C LEU A 477 0.39 -15.78 -20.79
#